data_6a622035777947331e2b82828d3fdf4f
#
_entry.id   6a622035777947331e2b82828d3fdf4f
#
_cell.length_a   1.000
_cell.length_b   1.000
_cell.length_c   1.000
_cell.angle_alpha   90.00
_cell.angle_beta   90.00
_cell.angle_gamma   90.00
#
_symmetry.space_group_name_H-M   'P 1'
#
loop_
_entity.id
_entity.type
_entity.pdbx_description
1 polymer ?
#
loop_
_entity_poly.entity_id
_entity_poly.type
_entity_poly.pdbx_seq_one_letter_code
_entity_poly.pdbx_strand_id
1 'polypeptide(L)'
;MTDSGSPFVRPEDPMSRAPSRRLSPMLALIPYMRPYIGRLIAAMLALVIAAGASLAVPAAVKEMIDLGFSREHSDDLGIYFLGLLGVAMVLAVATATRFFFVTWIGERVVSDLRRDVYAHVIGLSPTFFEITRTGEVLSRLTTDTTLIQTVVGSSASMALRSSVTLVGGMALMVVASPWLSLLAFIVVPLTVLPLILFGRLVRRLSRDSQDRIADSSAAAGESLNAIQ
;
A
#
# COMPACT_ATOMS: atom_id res chain seq x y z
N MET A 1 -19.06 -52.40 -30.46
CA MET A 1 -18.86 -50.99 -30.77
C MET A 1 -18.60 -50.32 -29.44
N THR A 2 -17.34 -50.20 -29.10
CA THR A 2 -16.83 -49.72 -27.82
C THR A 2 -16.43 -48.25 -27.98
N ASP A 3 -17.17 -47.39 -27.31
CA ASP A 3 -16.93 -45.94 -27.22
C ASP A 3 -15.71 -45.70 -26.32
N SER A 4 -14.60 -45.35 -26.91
CA SER A 4 -13.38 -44.99 -26.20
C SER A 4 -13.37 -43.46 -25.94
N GLY A 5 -14.07 -43.02 -24.89
CA GLY A 5 -14.00 -41.67 -24.37
C GLY A 5 -12.60 -41.36 -23.83
N SER A 6 -11.77 -40.69 -24.59
CA SER A 6 -10.53 -40.14 -24.10
C SER A 6 -10.84 -39.02 -23.08
N PRO A 7 -10.29 -39.03 -21.85
CA PRO A 7 -10.42 -37.94 -20.92
C PRO A 7 -9.48 -36.79 -21.37
N PHE A 8 -10.03 -35.90 -22.18
CA PHE A 8 -9.37 -34.63 -22.45
C PHE A 8 -9.42 -33.80 -21.14
N VAL A 9 -8.39 -33.94 -20.32
CA VAL A 9 -8.18 -33.04 -19.18
C VAL A 9 -7.94 -31.65 -19.77
N ARG A 10 -8.92 -30.78 -19.70
CA ARG A 10 -8.74 -29.36 -20.01
C ARG A 10 -7.64 -28.85 -19.10
N PRO A 11 -6.57 -28.21 -19.65
CA PRO A 11 -5.62 -27.51 -18.80
C PRO A 11 -6.43 -26.50 -17.97
N GLU A 12 -6.34 -26.58 -16.65
CA GLU A 12 -6.96 -25.62 -15.75
C GLU A 12 -6.44 -24.23 -16.16
N ASP A 13 -7.35 -23.35 -16.53
CA ASP A 13 -7.07 -21.99 -16.92
C ASP A 13 -6.34 -21.30 -15.75
N PRO A 14 -5.08 -20.85 -15.91
CA PRO A 14 -4.31 -20.22 -14.83
C PRO A 14 -4.97 -18.96 -14.26
N MET A 15 -5.96 -18.40 -14.97
CA MET A 15 -6.71 -17.21 -14.56
C MET A 15 -7.88 -17.50 -13.59
N SER A 16 -8.25 -18.76 -13.38
CA SER A 16 -9.38 -19.12 -12.51
C SER A 16 -9.06 -19.18 -11.02
N ARG A 17 -7.81 -18.92 -10.62
CA ARG A 17 -7.48 -18.85 -9.19
C ARG A 17 -8.10 -17.61 -8.57
N ALA A 18 -9.17 -17.83 -7.79
CA ALA A 18 -9.75 -16.80 -6.93
C ALA A 18 -8.64 -16.09 -6.13
N PRO A 19 -8.67 -14.76 -6.01
CA PRO A 19 -7.65 -14.01 -5.28
C PRO A 19 -7.60 -14.53 -3.84
N SER A 20 -6.53 -15.26 -3.52
CA SER A 20 -6.35 -15.78 -2.17
C SER A 20 -6.11 -14.59 -1.23
N ARG A 21 -7.06 -14.30 -0.35
CA ARG A 21 -6.92 -13.33 0.77
C ARG A 21 -5.93 -13.81 1.84
N ARG A 22 -5.04 -14.74 1.51
CA ARG A 22 -4.06 -15.28 2.46
C ARG A 22 -2.90 -14.30 2.58
N LEU A 23 -2.66 -13.78 3.78
CA LEU A 23 -1.48 -12.99 4.15
C LEU A 23 -0.18 -13.83 4.15
N SER A 24 -0.31 -15.14 3.92
CA SER A 24 0.79 -16.11 3.88
C SER A 24 1.97 -15.70 2.95
N PRO A 25 1.75 -15.13 1.74
CA PRO A 25 2.86 -14.71 0.89
C PRO A 25 3.67 -13.55 1.48
N MET A 26 3.06 -12.68 2.29
CA MET A 26 3.78 -11.57 2.94
C MET A 26 4.70 -12.07 4.06
N LEU A 27 4.33 -13.15 4.74
CA LEU A 27 5.17 -13.77 5.76
C LEU A 27 6.45 -14.39 5.16
N ALA A 28 6.39 -14.84 3.92
CA ALA A 28 7.55 -15.36 3.19
C ALA A 28 8.63 -14.29 2.91
N LEU A 29 8.31 -13.00 3.03
CA LEU A 29 9.26 -11.91 2.86
C LEU A 29 10.05 -11.60 4.13
N ILE A 30 9.60 -12.08 5.29
CA ILE A 30 10.26 -11.82 6.59
C ILE A 30 11.73 -12.25 6.60
N PRO A 31 12.14 -13.42 6.07
CA PRO A 31 13.54 -13.82 6.00
C PRO A 31 14.42 -12.81 5.26
N TYR A 32 13.91 -12.23 4.17
CA TYR A 32 14.62 -11.23 3.36
C TYR A 32 14.76 -9.87 4.06
N MET A 33 13.90 -9.58 5.06
CA MET A 33 14.00 -8.36 5.86
C MET A 33 14.98 -8.47 7.04
N ARG A 34 15.26 -9.69 7.50
CA ARG A 34 16.17 -9.94 8.65
C ARG A 34 17.55 -9.30 8.53
N PRO A 35 18.25 -9.38 7.39
CA PRO A 35 19.56 -8.75 7.24
C PRO A 35 19.54 -7.23 7.42
N TYR A 36 18.38 -6.60 7.26
CA TYR A 36 18.21 -5.15 7.26
C TYR A 36 17.51 -4.62 8.52
N ILE A 37 17.47 -5.43 9.61
CA ILE A 37 16.76 -5.12 10.86
C ILE A 37 17.18 -3.77 11.47
N GLY A 38 18.47 -3.41 11.41
CA GLY A 38 18.94 -2.12 11.92
C GLY A 38 18.34 -0.92 11.18
N ARG A 39 18.22 -1.01 9.85
CA ARG A 39 17.58 0.03 9.05
C ARG A 39 16.06 0.04 9.21
N LEU A 40 15.46 -1.14 9.43
CA LEU A 40 14.06 -1.25 9.75
C LEU A 40 13.74 -0.55 11.09
N ILE A 41 14.57 -0.75 12.09
CA ILE A 41 14.45 -0.04 13.39
C ILE A 41 14.58 1.46 13.20
N ALA A 42 15.56 1.92 12.40
CA ALA A 42 15.74 3.34 12.10
C ALA A 42 14.50 3.93 11.36
N ALA A 43 13.92 3.18 10.42
CA ALA A 43 12.69 3.57 9.73
C ALA A 43 11.50 3.66 10.70
N MET A 44 11.38 2.71 11.64
CA MET A 44 10.34 2.71 12.68
C MET A 44 10.50 3.87 13.66
N LEU A 45 11.72 4.17 14.11
CA LEU A 45 11.99 5.34 14.95
C LEU A 45 11.63 6.63 14.23
N ALA A 46 12.06 6.78 12.97
CA ALA A 46 11.71 7.93 12.16
C ALA A 46 10.18 8.04 11.93
N LEU A 47 9.47 6.90 11.80
CA LEU A 47 8.01 6.87 11.70
C LEU A 47 7.35 7.38 12.98
N VAL A 48 7.81 6.93 14.15
CA VAL A 48 7.27 7.37 15.45
C VAL A 48 7.51 8.86 15.66
N ILE A 49 8.72 9.35 15.35
CA ILE A 49 9.05 10.78 15.43
C ILE A 49 8.18 11.60 14.46
N ALA A 50 8.03 11.15 13.22
CA ALA A 50 7.20 11.84 12.23
C ALA A 50 5.71 11.85 12.64
N ALA A 51 5.20 10.76 13.20
CA ALA A 51 3.83 10.69 13.70
C ALA A 51 3.64 11.63 14.90
N GLY A 52 4.56 11.62 15.87
CA GLY A 52 4.53 12.52 17.02
C GLY A 52 4.61 13.98 16.61
N ALA A 53 5.52 14.34 15.71
CA ALA A 53 5.63 15.69 15.18
C ALA A 53 4.35 16.11 14.42
N SER A 54 3.76 15.21 13.63
CA SER A 54 2.49 15.46 12.92
C SER A 54 1.33 15.73 13.89
N LEU A 55 1.29 15.02 15.02
CA LEU A 55 0.28 15.22 16.07
C LEU A 55 0.56 16.46 16.92
N ALA A 56 1.82 16.90 17.01
CA ALA A 56 2.19 18.12 17.71
C ALA A 56 1.83 19.41 16.94
N VAL A 57 1.71 19.36 15.60
CA VAL A 57 1.36 20.54 14.78
C VAL A 57 0.07 21.22 15.23
N PRO A 58 -1.08 20.52 15.39
CA PRO A 58 -2.32 21.18 15.86
C PRO A 58 -2.17 21.78 17.27
N ALA A 59 -1.43 21.11 18.15
CA ALA A 59 -1.17 21.63 19.50
C ALA A 59 -0.32 22.90 19.48
N ALA A 60 0.76 22.91 18.67
CA ALA A 60 1.62 24.08 18.49
C ALA A 60 0.86 25.27 17.90
N VAL A 61 -0.02 25.00 16.90
CA VAL A 61 -0.89 26.05 16.31
C VAL A 61 -1.86 26.60 17.35
N LYS A 62 -2.47 25.72 18.16
CA LYS A 62 -3.36 26.14 19.24
C LYS A 62 -2.64 27.05 20.22
N GLU A 63 -1.48 26.65 20.73
CA GLU A 63 -0.67 27.45 21.65
C GLU A 63 -0.29 28.81 21.04
N MET A 64 0.08 28.82 19.76
CA MET A 64 0.38 30.06 19.05
C MET A 64 -0.84 31.00 18.98
N ILE A 65 -2.04 30.45 18.79
CA ILE A 65 -3.27 31.26 18.72
C ILE A 65 -3.70 31.74 20.12
N ASP A 66 -3.71 30.83 21.11
CA ASP A 66 -4.25 31.12 22.44
C ASP A 66 -3.33 32.11 23.21
N LEU A 67 -2.02 31.97 23.10
CA LEU A 67 -1.04 32.76 23.83
C LEU A 67 -0.41 33.85 22.97
N GLY A 68 -0.04 33.54 21.72
CA GLY A 68 0.66 34.48 20.84
C GLY A 68 -0.15 35.69 20.41
N PHE A 69 -1.48 35.56 20.31
CA PHE A 69 -2.37 36.68 19.96
C PHE A 69 -3.01 37.37 21.18
N SER A 70 -2.67 36.94 22.39
CA SER A 70 -3.09 37.67 23.58
C SER A 70 -2.29 38.99 23.73
N ARG A 71 -2.97 40.07 24.14
CA ARG A 71 -2.34 41.43 24.25
C ARG A 71 -1.16 41.46 25.23
N GLU A 72 -1.08 40.51 26.18
CA GLU A 72 -0.03 40.45 27.18
C GLU A 72 1.28 39.84 26.66
N HIS A 73 1.25 39.07 25.56
CA HIS A 73 2.38 38.29 25.04
C HIS A 73 2.69 38.59 23.57
N SER A 74 2.31 39.76 23.07
CA SER A 74 2.57 40.13 21.67
C SER A 74 4.06 40.16 21.31
N ASP A 75 4.94 40.40 22.28
CA ASP A 75 6.38 40.45 22.08
C ASP A 75 6.99 39.03 21.92
N ASP A 76 6.29 37.98 22.36
CA ASP A 76 6.77 36.61 22.32
C ASP A 76 6.31 35.81 21.06
N LEU A 77 5.54 36.46 20.18
CA LEU A 77 5.06 35.84 18.93
C LEU A 77 6.16 35.15 18.12
N GLY A 78 7.36 35.74 18.12
CA GLY A 78 8.54 35.18 17.44
C GLY A 78 8.97 33.83 17.97
N ILE A 79 8.86 33.61 19.27
CA ILE A 79 9.23 32.33 19.94
C ILE A 79 8.25 31.22 19.57
N TYR A 80 6.94 31.51 19.58
CA TYR A 80 5.91 30.53 19.17
C TYR A 80 6.04 30.15 17.69
N PHE A 81 6.33 31.14 16.84
CA PHE A 81 6.59 30.90 15.42
C PHE A 81 7.84 30.03 15.21
N LEU A 82 8.92 30.30 15.95
CA LEU A 82 10.14 29.49 15.90
C LEU A 82 9.90 28.06 16.41
N GLY A 83 9.07 27.89 17.43
CA GLY A 83 8.65 26.59 17.93
C GLY A 83 7.87 25.78 16.87
N LEU A 84 6.91 26.41 16.20
CA LEU A 84 6.16 25.79 15.10
C LEU A 84 7.08 25.42 13.94
N LEU A 85 8.03 26.30 13.59
CA LEU A 85 9.04 26.02 12.58
C LEU A 85 9.93 24.82 12.97
N GLY A 86 10.31 24.73 14.25
CA GLY A 86 11.05 23.58 14.80
C GLY A 86 10.28 22.27 14.65
N VAL A 87 9.01 22.25 15.00
CA VAL A 87 8.14 21.07 14.82
C VAL A 87 8.03 20.70 13.34
N ALA A 88 7.84 21.68 12.44
CA ALA A 88 7.78 21.46 11.00
C ALA A 88 9.10 20.90 10.45
N MET A 89 10.23 21.40 10.93
CA MET A 89 11.57 20.90 10.54
C MET A 89 11.78 19.45 10.99
N VAL A 90 11.43 19.11 12.24
CA VAL A 90 11.47 17.74 12.77
C VAL A 90 10.59 16.82 11.94
N LEU A 91 9.36 17.25 11.61
CA LEU A 91 8.43 16.49 10.78
C LEU A 91 9.02 16.24 9.38
N ALA A 92 9.61 17.26 8.75
CA ALA A 92 10.20 17.15 7.42
C ALA A 92 11.38 16.17 7.42
N VAL A 93 12.32 16.33 8.34
CA VAL A 93 13.51 15.47 8.46
C VAL A 93 13.12 14.02 8.79
N ALA A 94 12.23 13.82 9.75
CA ALA A 94 11.78 12.48 10.13
C ALA A 94 11.03 11.79 8.98
N THR A 95 10.21 12.55 8.24
CA THR A 95 9.49 12.00 7.07
C THR A 95 10.44 11.63 5.94
N ALA A 96 11.42 12.47 5.65
CA ALA A 96 12.45 12.21 4.63
C ALA A 96 13.30 10.99 5.01
N THR A 97 13.76 10.93 6.25
CA THR A 97 14.55 9.81 6.77
C THR A 97 13.79 8.49 6.71
N ARG A 98 12.53 8.48 7.16
CA ARG A 98 11.65 7.32 7.05
C ARG A 98 11.49 6.87 5.61
N PHE A 99 11.18 7.81 4.70
CA PHE A 99 10.99 7.50 3.27
C PHE A 99 12.24 6.89 2.66
N PHE A 100 13.41 7.45 2.95
CA PHE A 100 14.69 6.94 2.48
C PHE A 100 14.93 5.50 2.92
N PHE A 101 14.82 5.20 4.22
CA PHE A 101 15.05 3.85 4.74
C PHE A 101 14.04 2.83 4.22
N VAL A 102 12.76 3.20 4.16
CA VAL A 102 11.70 2.30 3.69
C VAL A 102 11.88 1.97 2.21
N THR A 103 12.16 2.96 1.36
CA THR A 103 12.42 2.77 -0.06
C THR A 103 13.66 1.91 -0.26
N TRP A 104 14.73 2.21 0.47
CA TRP A 104 15.98 1.46 0.39
C TRP A 104 15.78 -0.01 0.78
N ILE A 105 15.04 -0.30 1.87
CA ILE A 105 14.73 -1.68 2.29
C ILE A 105 13.92 -2.38 1.21
N GLY A 106 12.89 -1.73 0.67
CA GLY A 106 12.06 -2.28 -0.41
C GLY A 106 12.88 -2.70 -1.62
N GLU A 107 13.81 -1.85 -2.06
CA GLU A 107 14.70 -2.11 -3.18
C GLU A 107 15.65 -3.30 -2.90
N ARG A 108 16.22 -3.37 -1.70
CA ARG A 108 17.13 -4.46 -1.32
C ARG A 108 16.42 -5.80 -1.20
N VAL A 109 15.27 -5.84 -0.53
CA VAL A 109 14.46 -7.07 -0.40
C VAL A 109 14.07 -7.60 -1.77
N VAL A 110 13.67 -6.74 -2.70
CA VAL A 110 13.32 -7.15 -4.06
C VAL A 110 14.52 -7.59 -4.86
N SER A 111 15.66 -6.91 -4.70
CA SER A 111 16.92 -7.32 -5.34
C SER A 111 17.37 -8.71 -4.88
N ASP A 112 17.30 -8.99 -3.58
CA ASP A 112 17.65 -10.30 -3.02
C ASP A 112 16.68 -11.38 -3.50
N LEU A 113 15.37 -11.09 -3.49
CA LEU A 113 14.35 -11.99 -4.01
C LEU A 113 14.57 -12.32 -5.50
N ARG A 114 14.86 -11.30 -6.32
CA ARG A 114 15.15 -11.50 -7.75
C ARG A 114 16.37 -12.39 -7.96
N ARG A 115 17.42 -12.19 -7.16
CA ARG A 115 18.64 -13.00 -7.23
C ARG A 115 18.34 -14.46 -6.92
N ASP A 116 17.59 -14.72 -5.86
CA ASP A 116 17.28 -16.08 -5.44
C ASP A 116 16.37 -16.79 -6.45
N VAL A 117 15.34 -16.09 -6.95
CA VAL A 117 14.46 -16.65 -7.99
C VAL A 117 15.25 -16.91 -9.27
N TYR A 118 16.12 -15.98 -9.69
CA TYR A 118 16.95 -16.15 -10.87
C TYR A 118 17.91 -17.34 -10.74
N ALA A 119 18.57 -17.46 -9.59
CA ALA A 119 19.47 -18.60 -9.30
C ALA A 119 18.70 -19.93 -9.32
N HIS A 120 17.48 -19.94 -8.79
CA HIS A 120 16.62 -21.13 -8.83
C HIS A 120 16.22 -21.50 -10.27
N VAL A 121 15.78 -20.51 -11.04
CA VAL A 121 15.33 -20.72 -12.42
C VAL A 121 16.45 -21.25 -13.31
N ILE A 122 17.68 -20.73 -13.19
CA ILE A 122 18.83 -21.24 -13.97
C ILE A 122 19.16 -22.70 -13.62
N GLY A 123 18.90 -23.13 -12.40
CA GLY A 123 19.11 -24.51 -11.95
C GLY A 123 18.03 -25.50 -12.39
N LEU A 124 16.97 -25.05 -13.06
CA LEU A 124 15.91 -25.94 -13.55
C LEU A 124 16.36 -26.76 -14.77
N SER A 125 15.69 -27.91 -14.96
CA SER A 125 15.99 -28.81 -16.08
C SER A 125 15.68 -28.17 -17.44
N PRO A 126 16.39 -28.57 -18.54
CA PRO A 126 16.07 -28.09 -19.88
C PRO A 126 14.61 -28.31 -20.29
N THR A 127 14.00 -29.39 -19.84
CA THR A 127 12.58 -29.72 -20.10
C THR A 127 11.62 -28.61 -19.63
N PHE A 128 11.96 -27.91 -18.54
CA PHE A 128 11.17 -26.77 -18.09
C PHE A 128 11.12 -25.64 -19.14
N PHE A 129 12.25 -25.37 -19.79
CA PHE A 129 12.36 -24.31 -20.79
C PHE A 129 11.76 -24.69 -22.16
N GLU A 130 11.57 -25.98 -22.43
CA GLU A 130 10.84 -26.45 -23.61
C GLU A 130 9.33 -26.19 -23.50
N ILE A 131 8.78 -26.26 -22.28
CA ILE A 131 7.35 -26.09 -22.02
C ILE A 131 7.00 -24.63 -21.68
N THR A 132 7.90 -23.93 -20.96
CA THR A 132 7.68 -22.58 -20.45
C THR A 132 8.45 -21.55 -21.27
N ARG A 133 7.76 -20.56 -21.80
CA ARG A 133 8.41 -19.47 -22.56
C ARG A 133 9.32 -18.66 -21.65
N THR A 134 10.59 -18.51 -21.98
CA THR A 134 11.57 -17.69 -21.24
C THR A 134 11.10 -16.25 -21.04
N GLY A 135 10.36 -15.67 -22.00
CA GLY A 135 9.77 -14.35 -21.90
C GLY A 135 8.71 -14.24 -20.80
N GLU A 136 7.93 -15.30 -20.55
CA GLU A 136 6.94 -15.32 -19.44
C GLU A 136 7.65 -15.31 -18.08
N VAL A 137 8.69 -16.12 -17.92
CA VAL A 137 9.49 -16.15 -16.68
C VAL A 137 10.11 -14.79 -16.41
N LEU A 138 10.70 -14.15 -17.44
CA LEU A 138 11.32 -12.84 -17.32
C LEU A 138 10.28 -11.74 -17.00
N SER A 139 9.11 -11.79 -17.62
CA SER A 139 8.00 -10.86 -17.34
C SER A 139 7.52 -10.97 -15.89
N ARG A 140 7.36 -12.19 -15.38
CA ARG A 140 6.99 -12.41 -13.97
C ARG A 140 8.09 -11.92 -13.02
N LEU A 141 9.35 -12.20 -13.35
CA LEU A 141 10.50 -11.75 -12.55
C LEU A 141 10.61 -10.22 -12.46
N THR A 142 10.15 -9.49 -13.46
CA THR A 142 10.18 -8.04 -13.47
C THR A 142 8.89 -7.43 -12.92
N THR A 143 7.74 -7.83 -13.42
CA THR A 143 6.45 -7.21 -13.10
C THR A 143 5.99 -7.57 -11.68
N ASP A 144 5.99 -8.85 -11.33
CA ASP A 144 5.48 -9.30 -10.02
C ASP A 144 6.37 -8.81 -8.87
N THR A 145 7.69 -8.78 -9.08
CA THR A 145 8.62 -8.26 -8.07
C THR A 145 8.50 -6.74 -7.88
N THR A 146 8.13 -5.99 -8.92
CA THR A 146 7.85 -4.55 -8.80
C THR A 146 6.58 -4.29 -7.96
N LEU A 147 5.57 -5.14 -8.07
CA LEU A 147 4.40 -5.08 -7.19
C LEU A 147 4.80 -5.35 -5.72
N ILE A 148 5.65 -6.35 -5.47
CA ILE A 148 6.18 -6.63 -4.13
C ILE A 148 6.95 -5.42 -3.59
N GLN A 149 7.79 -4.79 -4.41
CA GLN A 149 8.53 -3.57 -4.04
C GLN A 149 7.58 -2.44 -3.59
N THR A 150 6.52 -2.20 -4.34
CA THR A 150 5.52 -1.18 -4.01
C THR A 150 4.82 -1.49 -2.70
N VAL A 151 4.44 -2.75 -2.47
CA VAL A 151 3.77 -3.16 -1.23
C VAL A 151 4.70 -3.04 -0.03
N VAL A 152 5.91 -3.59 -0.11
CA VAL A 152 6.89 -3.60 1.01
C VAL A 152 7.48 -2.22 1.23
N GLY A 153 7.88 -1.52 0.15
CA GLY A 153 8.60 -0.26 0.23
C GLY A 153 7.71 0.94 0.59
N SER A 154 6.49 1.01 0.08
CA SER A 154 5.66 2.21 0.29
C SER A 154 4.34 1.94 1.00
N SER A 155 3.56 0.95 0.54
CA SER A 155 2.18 0.75 1.02
C SER A 155 2.14 0.33 2.49
N ALA A 156 3.00 -0.59 2.92
CA ALA A 156 3.07 -1.05 4.31
C ALA A 156 3.46 0.09 5.26
N SER A 157 4.47 0.88 4.90
CA SER A 157 4.91 2.03 5.70
C SER A 157 3.86 3.13 5.75
N MET A 158 3.17 3.40 4.64
CA MET A 158 2.09 4.38 4.60
C MET A 158 0.90 3.93 5.45
N ALA A 159 0.50 2.66 5.36
CA ALA A 159 -0.56 2.10 6.17
C ALA A 159 -0.24 2.19 7.67
N LEU A 160 0.99 1.82 8.06
CA LEU A 160 1.43 1.89 9.44
C LEU A 160 1.44 3.33 9.97
N ARG A 161 2.00 4.28 9.20
CA ARG A 161 1.96 5.70 9.55
C ARG A 161 0.53 6.20 9.74
N SER A 162 -0.35 5.91 8.77
CA SER A 162 -1.74 6.35 8.81
C SER A 162 -2.48 5.76 10.01
N SER A 163 -2.20 4.49 10.35
CA SER A 163 -2.79 3.86 11.54
C SER A 163 -2.31 4.53 12.83
N VAL A 164 -1.01 4.79 12.97
CA VAL A 164 -0.46 5.47 14.16
C VAL A 164 -1.01 6.90 14.28
N THR A 165 -1.05 7.63 13.18
CA THR A 165 -1.60 9.01 13.17
C THR A 165 -3.10 9.02 13.45
N LEU A 166 -3.85 8.05 12.94
CA LEU A 166 -5.28 7.91 13.20
C LEU A 166 -5.54 7.66 14.69
N VAL A 167 -4.89 6.64 15.26
CA VAL A 167 -5.06 6.30 16.69
C VAL A 167 -4.61 7.45 17.59
N GLY A 168 -3.44 8.04 17.30
CA GLY A 168 -2.94 9.20 18.04
C GLY A 168 -3.83 10.43 17.92
N GLY A 169 -4.32 10.73 16.73
CA GLY A 169 -5.27 11.83 16.49
C GLY A 169 -6.60 11.63 17.22
N MET A 170 -7.14 10.40 17.20
CA MET A 170 -8.34 10.05 17.95
C MET A 170 -8.12 10.23 19.46
N ALA A 171 -6.98 9.76 19.99
CA ALA A 171 -6.66 9.93 21.41
C ALA A 171 -6.55 11.41 21.80
N LEU A 172 -5.82 12.21 21.01
CA LEU A 172 -5.70 13.66 21.25
C LEU A 172 -7.05 14.36 21.17
N MET A 173 -7.91 14.00 20.23
CA MET A 173 -9.24 14.59 20.08
C MET A 173 -10.12 14.29 21.30
N VAL A 174 -10.07 13.07 21.84
CA VAL A 174 -10.82 12.70 23.07
C VAL A 174 -10.30 13.48 24.26
N VAL A 175 -8.99 13.67 24.39
CA VAL A 175 -8.40 14.45 25.50
C VAL A 175 -8.73 15.93 25.37
N ALA A 176 -8.73 16.48 24.15
CA ALA A 176 -9.00 17.91 23.93
C ALA A 176 -10.47 18.26 24.14
N SER A 177 -11.40 17.44 23.67
CA SER A 177 -12.84 17.67 23.84
C SER A 177 -13.63 16.37 23.66
N PRO A 178 -14.05 15.70 24.75
CA PRO A 178 -14.83 14.47 24.69
C PRO A 178 -16.13 14.59 23.92
N TRP A 179 -16.80 15.75 24.05
CA TRP A 179 -18.09 16.01 23.40
C TRP A 179 -17.95 16.13 21.87
N LEU A 180 -16.97 16.88 21.39
CA LEU A 180 -16.69 17.00 19.96
C LEU A 180 -16.20 15.67 19.38
N SER A 181 -15.48 14.89 20.16
CA SER A 181 -15.03 13.55 19.77
C SER A 181 -16.20 12.60 19.53
N LEU A 182 -17.18 12.60 20.43
CA LEU A 182 -18.39 11.81 20.27
C LEU A 182 -19.15 12.19 18.99
N LEU A 183 -19.28 13.49 18.74
CA LEU A 183 -19.89 13.98 17.50
C LEU A 183 -19.13 13.50 16.26
N ALA A 184 -17.80 13.60 16.27
CA ALA A 184 -16.95 13.14 15.16
C ALA A 184 -17.07 11.63 14.95
N PHE A 185 -17.11 10.81 16.01
CA PHE A 185 -17.32 9.36 15.92
C PHE A 185 -18.64 8.96 15.27
N ILE A 186 -19.65 9.82 15.34
CA ILE A 186 -20.95 9.61 14.68
C ILE A 186 -20.90 10.11 13.23
N VAL A 187 -20.40 11.33 13.01
CA VAL A 187 -20.42 11.99 11.71
C VAL A 187 -19.46 11.31 10.70
N VAL A 188 -18.27 10.88 11.16
CA VAL A 188 -17.29 10.25 10.28
C VAL A 188 -17.80 8.94 9.67
N PRO A 189 -18.31 7.95 10.44
CA PRO A 189 -18.92 6.75 9.86
C PRO A 189 -20.12 7.06 8.97
N LEU A 190 -20.97 8.01 9.38
CA LEU A 190 -22.14 8.43 8.60
C LEU A 190 -21.77 8.97 7.23
N THR A 191 -20.64 9.64 7.11
CA THR A 191 -20.11 10.17 5.84
C THR A 191 -19.37 9.10 5.05
N VAL A 192 -18.57 8.26 5.72
CA VAL A 192 -17.72 7.27 5.06
C VAL A 192 -18.54 6.08 4.55
N LEU A 193 -19.61 5.68 5.25
CA LEU A 193 -20.42 4.53 4.88
C LEU A 193 -21.06 4.68 3.49
N PRO A 194 -21.77 5.80 3.18
CA PRO A 194 -22.28 6.04 1.83
C PRO A 194 -21.19 6.03 0.76
N LEU A 195 -20.03 6.62 1.05
CA LEU A 195 -18.89 6.68 0.12
C LEU A 195 -18.38 5.27 -0.22
N ILE A 196 -18.26 4.38 0.76
CA ILE A 196 -17.87 2.99 0.56
C ILE A 196 -18.93 2.24 -0.25
N LEU A 197 -20.21 2.41 0.07
CA LEU A 197 -21.32 1.77 -0.63
C LEU A 197 -21.34 2.21 -2.10
N PHE A 198 -21.22 3.51 -2.34
CA PHE A 198 -21.18 4.07 -3.69
C PHE A 198 -19.97 3.58 -4.48
N GLY A 199 -18.79 3.54 -3.86
CA GLY A 199 -17.57 3.00 -4.47
C GLY A 199 -17.69 1.51 -4.83
N ARG A 200 -18.40 0.71 -4.02
CA ARG A 200 -18.70 -0.70 -4.34
C ARG A 200 -19.66 -0.82 -5.52
N LEU A 201 -20.68 0.02 -5.56
CA LEU A 201 -21.66 0.04 -6.66
C LEU A 201 -20.99 0.42 -7.98
N VAL A 202 -20.22 1.52 -8.00
CA VAL A 202 -19.47 1.95 -9.20
C VAL A 202 -18.52 0.85 -9.66
N ARG A 203 -17.80 0.20 -8.76
CA ARG A 203 -16.88 -0.89 -9.11
C ARG A 203 -17.60 -2.09 -9.73
N ARG A 204 -18.81 -2.42 -9.24
CA ARG A 204 -19.64 -3.47 -9.82
C ARG A 204 -20.09 -3.10 -11.22
N LEU A 205 -20.65 -1.90 -11.40
CA LEU A 205 -21.11 -1.42 -12.72
C LEU A 205 -19.95 -1.35 -13.73
N SER A 206 -18.77 -0.93 -13.28
CA SER A 206 -17.57 -0.87 -14.13
C SER A 206 -17.15 -2.26 -14.63
N ARG A 207 -17.23 -3.29 -13.78
CA ARG A 207 -16.96 -4.68 -14.18
C ARG A 207 -17.99 -5.17 -15.19
N ASP A 208 -19.27 -4.99 -14.89
CA ASP A 208 -20.35 -5.40 -15.79
C ASP A 208 -20.24 -4.70 -17.17
N SER A 209 -19.76 -3.45 -17.19
CA SER A 209 -19.47 -2.72 -18.44
C SER A 209 -18.28 -3.30 -19.19
N GLN A 210 -17.18 -3.64 -18.48
CA GLN A 210 -16.01 -4.25 -19.11
C GLN A 210 -16.32 -5.63 -19.69
N ASP A 211 -17.11 -6.44 -18.99
CA ASP A 211 -17.54 -7.75 -19.45
C ASP A 211 -18.37 -7.63 -20.74
N ARG A 212 -19.30 -6.66 -20.80
CA ARG A 212 -20.09 -6.40 -22.03
C ARG A 212 -19.24 -5.89 -23.21
N ILE A 213 -18.21 -5.08 -22.95
CA ILE A 213 -17.26 -4.64 -23.98
C ILE A 213 -16.45 -5.83 -24.50
N ALA A 214 -16.02 -6.72 -23.61
CA ALA A 214 -15.29 -7.93 -23.97
C ALA A 214 -16.17 -8.86 -24.85
N ASP A 215 -17.44 -9.09 -24.46
CA ASP A 215 -18.39 -9.88 -25.23
C ASP A 215 -18.65 -9.28 -26.63
N SER A 216 -18.82 -7.95 -26.70
CA SER A 216 -19.01 -7.25 -27.98
C SER A 216 -17.76 -7.35 -28.86
N SER A 217 -16.57 -7.25 -28.27
CA SER A 217 -15.31 -7.38 -29.00
C SER A 217 -15.09 -8.80 -29.51
N ALA A 218 -15.46 -9.81 -28.71
CA ALA A 218 -15.41 -11.21 -29.11
C ALA A 218 -16.37 -11.50 -30.28
N ALA A 219 -17.63 -11.03 -30.22
CA ALA A 219 -18.59 -11.18 -31.27
C ALA A 219 -18.16 -10.46 -32.56
N ALA A 220 -17.57 -9.28 -32.45
CA ALA A 220 -17.01 -8.57 -33.62
C ALA A 220 -15.82 -9.34 -34.24
N GLY A 221 -14.96 -9.91 -33.41
CA GLY A 221 -13.84 -10.74 -33.87
C GLY A 221 -14.29 -12.01 -34.56
N GLU A 222 -15.32 -12.69 -34.01
CA GLU A 222 -15.93 -13.85 -34.67
C GLU A 222 -16.56 -13.52 -36.00
N SER A 223 -17.29 -12.41 -36.07
CA SER A 223 -17.91 -11.93 -37.33
C SER A 223 -16.86 -11.59 -38.39
N LEU A 224 -15.74 -11.00 -38.04
CA LEU A 224 -14.64 -10.69 -38.95
C LEU A 224 -13.90 -11.96 -39.43
N ASN A 225 -13.74 -12.94 -38.56
CA ASN A 225 -13.14 -14.23 -38.95
C ASN A 225 -14.04 -15.08 -39.82
N ALA A 226 -15.38 -14.92 -39.73
CA ALA A 226 -16.35 -15.63 -40.56
C ALA A 226 -16.49 -15.06 -42.01
N ILE A 227 -15.83 -13.94 -42.31
CA ILE A 227 -15.82 -13.33 -43.67
C ILE A 227 -14.67 -13.89 -44.52
N GLN A 228 -13.70 -14.61 -43.93
CA GLN A 228 -12.64 -15.33 -44.65
C GLN A 228 -13.07 -16.77 -44.95
#